data_c36f602e0c04925f9a86d1a1e20f3284
#
_entry.id   c36f602e0c04925f9a86d1a1e20f3284
#
_cell.length_a   1.000
_cell.length_b   1.000
_cell.length_c   1.000
_cell.angle_alpha   90.00
_cell.angle_beta   90.00
_cell.angle_gamma   90.00
#
_symmetry.space_group_name_H-M   'P 1'
#
loop_
_entity.id
_entity.type
_entity.pdbx_description
1 polymer ?
#
loop_
_entity_poly.entity_id
_entity_poly.type
_entity_poly.pdbx_seq_one_letter_code
_entity_poly.pdbx_strand_id
1 'polypeptide(L)'
;KGQIVALEVNMRPCGGFTPDMIDFARSTNVYKIWADMIAFGGTDMPVGEHYYCAFAGRRDGKSFVYSHEQLMQKYQDNMRMVDRIPEALSGAMGNQMYVATFSTRDEMEKFYSDVLAVTDATNAKVQSELTKVLALGEPEAV
;
A
#
# COMPACT_ATOMS: atom_id res chain seq x y z
N LYS A 1 16.75 24.86 18.90
CA LYS A 1 15.55 24.14 18.41
C LYS A 1 15.15 24.79 17.08
N GLY A 2 14.98 23.99 15.98
CA GLY A 2 14.56 24.47 14.66
C GLY A 2 15.57 24.29 13.53
N GLN A 3 16.77 23.75 13.76
CA GLN A 3 17.65 23.33 12.67
C GLN A 3 17.15 22.01 12.06
N ILE A 4 16.96 22.03 10.73
CA ILE A 4 16.72 20.82 9.95
C ILE A 4 18.10 20.25 9.59
N VAL A 5 18.34 18.98 9.99
CA VAL A 5 19.58 18.25 9.68
C VAL A 5 19.23 17.12 8.73
N ALA A 6 19.93 17.06 7.60
CA ALA A 6 19.79 15.92 6.70
C ALA A 6 20.33 14.64 7.38
N LEU A 7 19.51 13.60 7.42
CA LEU A 7 19.84 12.33 8.03
C LEU A 7 20.42 11.35 7.00
N GLU A 8 19.76 11.23 5.85
CA GLU A 8 20.13 10.27 4.80
C GLU A 8 19.63 10.75 3.44
N VAL A 9 20.36 10.42 2.39
CA VAL A 9 19.93 10.63 1.00
C VAL A 9 20.05 9.30 0.25
N ASN A 10 18.94 8.76 -0.21
CA ASN A 10 18.89 7.56 -1.05
C ASN A 10 18.89 7.96 -2.53
N MET A 11 20.05 7.83 -3.18
CA MET A 11 20.27 8.14 -4.60
C MET A 11 19.90 6.96 -5.51
N ARG A 12 18.70 6.41 -5.33
CA ARG A 12 18.17 5.28 -6.11
C ARG A 12 16.65 5.32 -6.12
N PRO A 13 15.98 4.62 -7.08
CA PRO A 13 14.54 4.41 -6.98
C PRO A 13 14.18 3.71 -5.66
N CYS A 14 13.03 4.05 -5.11
CA CYS A 14 12.49 3.39 -3.93
C CYS A 14 12.20 1.91 -4.23
N GLY A 15 12.19 1.08 -3.19
CA GLY A 15 11.92 -0.35 -3.33
C GLY A 15 10.43 -0.70 -3.27
N GLY A 16 10.15 -1.99 -3.39
CA GLY A 16 8.81 -2.54 -3.41
C GLY A 16 8.01 -2.09 -4.63
N PHE A 17 6.72 -1.87 -4.47
CA PHE A 17 5.81 -1.45 -5.55
C PHE A 17 5.70 0.08 -5.70
N THR A 18 6.53 0.84 -4.98
CA THR A 18 6.46 2.32 -5.01
C THR A 18 6.78 2.90 -6.38
N PRO A 19 7.80 2.42 -7.14
CA PRO A 19 8.04 2.89 -8.50
C PRO A 19 6.84 2.65 -9.41
N ASP A 20 6.25 1.45 -9.38
CA ASP A 20 5.06 1.11 -10.17
C ASP A 20 3.87 2.00 -9.82
N MET A 21 3.68 2.28 -8.52
CA MET A 21 2.63 3.21 -8.06
C MET A 21 2.85 4.63 -8.58
N ILE A 22 4.10 5.11 -8.64
CA ILE A 22 4.42 6.42 -9.22
C ILE A 22 4.13 6.42 -10.72
N ASP A 23 4.50 5.35 -11.42
CA ASP A 23 4.24 5.19 -12.84
C ASP A 23 2.74 5.24 -13.14
N PHE A 24 1.93 4.51 -12.40
CA PHE A 24 0.47 4.55 -12.52
C PHE A 24 -0.12 5.89 -12.12
N ALA A 25 0.39 6.53 -11.04
CA ALA A 25 -0.12 7.81 -10.57
C ALA A 25 0.22 8.98 -11.50
N ARG A 26 1.28 8.87 -12.29
CA ARG A 26 1.83 9.97 -13.09
C ARG A 26 1.93 9.66 -14.58
N SER A 27 1.44 8.51 -15.01
CA SER A 27 1.54 8.06 -16.40
C SER A 27 2.96 8.24 -16.96
N THR A 28 3.96 7.72 -16.24
CA THR A 28 5.39 7.89 -16.53
C THR A 28 6.14 6.56 -16.37
N ASN A 29 7.47 6.59 -16.39
CA ASN A 29 8.33 5.45 -16.09
C ASN A 29 9.52 5.87 -15.24
N VAL A 30 9.44 5.64 -13.93
CA VAL A 30 10.45 6.04 -12.93
C VAL A 30 11.78 5.36 -13.18
N TYR A 31 11.79 4.10 -13.62
CA TYR A 31 13.02 3.37 -13.91
C TYR A 31 13.76 3.97 -15.10
N LYS A 32 13.02 4.37 -16.16
CA LYS A 32 13.62 5.07 -17.30
C LYS A 32 14.14 6.44 -16.88
N ILE A 33 13.35 7.21 -16.11
CA ILE A 33 13.81 8.52 -15.59
C ILE A 33 15.11 8.34 -14.83
N TRP A 34 15.18 7.34 -13.94
CA TRP A 34 16.40 7.10 -13.16
C TRP A 34 17.59 6.70 -14.03
N ALA A 35 17.38 5.82 -15.01
CA ALA A 35 18.42 5.41 -15.95
C ALA A 35 18.94 6.60 -16.78
N ASP A 36 18.04 7.44 -17.30
CA ASP A 36 18.39 8.64 -18.06
C ASP A 36 19.19 9.63 -17.19
N MET A 37 18.77 9.83 -15.93
CA MET A 37 19.49 10.70 -14.98
C MET A 37 20.93 10.23 -14.74
N ILE A 38 21.14 8.93 -14.61
CA ILE A 38 22.48 8.36 -14.41
C ILE A 38 23.33 8.45 -15.69
N ALA A 39 22.73 8.13 -16.83
CA ALA A 39 23.47 8.07 -18.10
C ALA A 39 23.73 9.43 -18.73
N PHE A 40 22.78 10.36 -18.61
CA PHE A 40 22.78 11.63 -19.37
C PHE A 40 22.67 12.88 -18.47
N GLY A 41 22.50 12.73 -17.17
CA GLY A 41 22.30 13.83 -16.23
C GLY A 41 20.95 14.55 -16.36
N GLY A 42 20.01 14.01 -17.13
CA GLY A 42 18.67 14.54 -17.34
C GLY A 42 17.77 13.56 -18.06
N THR A 43 16.47 13.82 -18.08
CA THR A 43 15.49 13.02 -18.80
C THR A 43 14.49 13.92 -19.53
N ASP A 44 14.02 13.47 -20.68
CA ASP A 44 12.92 14.04 -21.44
C ASP A 44 11.61 13.24 -21.25
N MET A 45 11.61 12.30 -20.31
CA MET A 45 10.45 11.45 -20.02
C MET A 45 9.26 12.31 -19.60
N PRO A 46 8.12 12.23 -20.31
CA PRO A 46 6.96 13.04 -19.97
C PRO A 46 6.35 12.57 -18.65
N VAL A 47 5.75 13.51 -17.95
CA VAL A 47 4.79 13.23 -16.86
C VAL A 47 3.41 13.48 -17.43
N GLY A 48 2.60 12.42 -17.49
CA GLY A 48 1.25 12.47 -18.06
C GLY A 48 0.19 12.84 -17.04
N GLU A 49 -0.99 12.26 -17.20
CA GLU A 49 -2.13 12.49 -16.33
C GLU A 49 -1.84 12.09 -14.87
N HIS A 50 -2.55 12.76 -13.96
CA HIS A 50 -2.39 12.54 -12.53
C HIS A 50 -3.58 11.76 -11.97
N TYR A 51 -3.28 10.63 -11.33
CA TYR A 51 -4.23 9.77 -10.64
C TYR A 51 -3.86 9.60 -9.17
N TYR A 52 -4.85 9.32 -8.34
CA TYR A 52 -4.64 8.82 -6.98
C TYR A 52 -4.36 7.32 -7.04
N CYS A 53 -3.15 6.89 -6.66
CA CYS A 53 -2.77 5.49 -6.67
C CYS A 53 -2.77 4.93 -5.24
N ALA A 54 -3.49 3.84 -5.04
CA ALA A 54 -3.64 3.15 -3.77
C ALA A 54 -2.94 1.80 -3.79
N PHE A 55 -2.24 1.46 -2.71
CA PHE A 55 -1.80 0.10 -2.39
C PHE A 55 -2.57 -0.40 -1.18
N ALA A 56 -3.18 -1.57 -1.26
CA ALA A 56 -3.84 -2.22 -0.14
C ALA A 56 -3.41 -3.69 -0.03
N GLY A 57 -3.01 -4.11 1.18
CA GLY A 57 -2.63 -5.48 1.48
C GLY A 57 -3.66 -6.16 2.39
N ARG A 58 -4.10 -7.38 2.03
CA ARG A 58 -4.94 -8.22 2.87
C ARG A 58 -4.12 -9.37 3.47
N ARG A 59 -4.45 -9.73 4.70
CA ARG A 59 -3.84 -10.89 5.38
C ARG A 59 -4.76 -12.10 5.28
N ASP A 60 -4.18 -13.24 4.97
CA ASP A 60 -4.86 -14.52 5.08
C ASP A 60 -5.32 -14.76 6.54
N GLY A 61 -6.40 -15.48 6.72
CA GLY A 61 -6.98 -15.74 8.04
C GLY A 61 -7.84 -14.62 8.62
N LYS A 62 -7.96 -13.46 7.94
CA LYS A 62 -8.99 -12.45 8.23
C LYS A 62 -10.19 -12.63 7.32
N SER A 63 -11.38 -12.49 7.88
CA SER A 63 -12.62 -12.48 7.11
C SER A 63 -13.00 -11.06 6.74
N PHE A 64 -13.06 -10.79 5.46
CA PHE A 64 -13.41 -9.48 4.92
C PHE A 64 -14.86 -9.45 4.45
N VAL A 65 -15.46 -8.25 4.46
CA VAL A 65 -16.85 -8.03 4.00
C VAL A 65 -16.98 -8.34 2.51
N TYR A 66 -16.01 -7.90 1.69
CA TYR A 66 -15.99 -8.21 0.26
C TYR A 66 -14.98 -9.33 -0.02
N SER A 67 -15.37 -10.34 -0.80
CA SER A 67 -14.43 -11.35 -1.28
C SER A 67 -13.43 -10.74 -2.28
N HIS A 68 -12.40 -11.52 -2.64
CA HIS A 68 -11.46 -11.14 -3.70
C HIS A 68 -12.19 -10.89 -5.03
N GLU A 69 -13.05 -11.81 -5.42
CA GLU A 69 -13.81 -11.76 -6.69
C GLU A 69 -14.76 -10.57 -6.73
N GLN A 70 -15.42 -10.25 -5.62
CA GLN A 70 -16.29 -9.09 -5.51
C GLN A 70 -15.51 -7.77 -5.69
N LEU A 71 -14.31 -7.67 -5.13
CA LEU A 71 -13.45 -6.51 -5.34
C LEU A 71 -12.96 -6.41 -6.77
N MET A 72 -12.55 -7.53 -7.37
CA MET A 72 -12.10 -7.57 -8.76
C MET A 72 -13.21 -7.12 -9.71
N GLN A 73 -14.44 -7.56 -9.48
CA GLN A 73 -15.59 -7.14 -10.27
C GLN A 73 -15.92 -5.67 -10.05
N LYS A 74 -15.89 -5.21 -8.79
CA LYS A 74 -16.29 -3.84 -8.41
C LYS A 74 -15.32 -2.77 -8.93
N TYR A 75 -14.03 -3.08 -8.95
CA TYR A 75 -12.95 -2.16 -9.26
C TYR A 75 -12.14 -2.57 -10.49
N GLN A 76 -12.70 -3.39 -11.39
CA GLN A 76 -11.99 -3.94 -12.55
C GLN A 76 -11.26 -2.87 -13.39
N ASP A 77 -11.89 -1.71 -13.61
CA ASP A 77 -11.34 -0.64 -14.43
C ASP A 77 -10.25 0.17 -13.70
N ASN A 78 -10.24 0.09 -12.38
CA ASN A 78 -9.28 0.79 -11.53
C ASN A 78 -8.05 -0.05 -11.20
N MET A 79 -8.17 -1.39 -11.23
CA MET A 79 -7.07 -2.29 -10.86
C MET A 79 -5.90 -2.19 -11.84
N ARG A 80 -4.69 -2.07 -11.30
CA ARG A 80 -3.42 -2.01 -12.06
C ARG A 80 -2.55 -3.21 -11.78
N MET A 81 -2.46 -3.63 -10.51
CA MET A 81 -1.74 -4.83 -10.11
C MET A 81 -2.52 -5.57 -9.03
N VAL A 82 -2.61 -6.87 -9.16
CA VAL A 82 -3.23 -7.77 -8.18
C VAL A 82 -2.39 -9.03 -8.12
N ASP A 83 -1.78 -9.30 -6.97
CA ASP A 83 -0.89 -10.45 -6.85
C ASP A 83 -0.80 -10.96 -5.41
N ARG A 84 -0.25 -12.16 -5.27
CA ARG A 84 0.16 -12.71 -3.97
C ARG A 84 1.53 -12.17 -3.60
N ILE A 85 1.65 -11.65 -2.40
CA ILE A 85 2.93 -11.16 -1.87
C ILE A 85 3.80 -12.36 -1.46
N PRO A 86 5.08 -12.40 -1.87
CA PRO A 86 6.01 -13.44 -1.44
C PRO A 86 6.06 -13.55 0.09
N GLU A 87 6.19 -14.78 0.61
CA GLU A 87 6.14 -15.07 2.03
C GLU A 87 7.11 -14.21 2.85
N ALA A 88 8.33 -13.98 2.33
CA ALA A 88 9.34 -13.16 2.98
C ALA A 88 8.90 -11.70 3.23
N LEU A 89 7.95 -11.18 2.46
CA LEU A 89 7.42 -9.81 2.56
C LEU A 89 6.03 -9.76 3.19
N SER A 90 5.35 -10.91 3.31
CA SER A 90 3.96 -10.98 3.77
C SER A 90 3.77 -10.45 5.19
N GLY A 91 4.78 -10.57 6.04
CA GLY A 91 4.78 -10.03 7.40
C GLY A 91 4.52 -8.52 7.45
N ALA A 92 5.10 -7.76 6.53
CA ALA A 92 4.95 -6.30 6.46
C ALA A 92 3.78 -5.86 5.59
N MET A 93 3.55 -6.54 4.44
CA MET A 93 2.68 -6.05 3.37
C MET A 93 1.33 -6.78 3.25
N GLY A 94 1.12 -7.87 4.00
CA GLY A 94 -0.02 -8.76 3.82
C GLY A 94 0.29 -9.91 2.85
N ASN A 95 -0.71 -10.73 2.56
CA ASN A 95 -0.55 -11.92 1.69
C ASN A 95 -1.09 -11.69 0.28
N GLN A 96 -2.14 -10.87 0.14
CA GLN A 96 -2.75 -10.48 -1.11
C GLN A 96 -2.66 -8.98 -1.27
N MET A 97 -2.14 -8.50 -2.40
CA MET A 97 -2.07 -7.08 -2.69
C MET A 97 -3.02 -6.65 -3.78
N TYR A 98 -3.37 -5.37 -3.73
CA TYR A 98 -4.13 -4.65 -4.74
C TYR A 98 -3.47 -3.29 -4.96
N VAL A 99 -3.17 -2.94 -6.19
CA VAL A 99 -2.79 -1.59 -6.61
C VAL A 99 -3.87 -1.10 -7.56
N ALA A 100 -4.44 0.06 -7.27
CA ALA A 100 -5.51 0.64 -8.07
C ALA A 100 -5.34 2.15 -8.23
N THR A 101 -5.88 2.73 -9.31
CA THR A 101 -5.84 4.16 -9.58
C THR A 101 -7.24 4.75 -9.69
N PHE A 102 -7.37 6.00 -9.26
CA PHE A 102 -8.64 6.72 -9.17
C PHE A 102 -8.47 8.16 -9.65
N SER A 103 -9.52 8.72 -10.23
CA SER A 103 -9.53 10.11 -10.65
C SER A 103 -9.69 11.08 -9.48
N THR A 104 -10.34 10.63 -8.40
CA THR A 104 -10.59 11.45 -7.22
C THR A 104 -10.08 10.77 -5.94
N ARG A 105 -9.82 11.59 -4.93
CA ARG A 105 -9.43 11.13 -3.60
C ARG A 105 -10.55 10.34 -2.93
N ASP A 106 -11.79 10.78 -3.09
CA ASP A 106 -12.96 10.15 -2.45
C ASP A 106 -13.16 8.71 -2.96
N GLU A 107 -12.96 8.48 -4.27
CA GLU A 107 -13.00 7.14 -4.85
C GLU A 107 -11.89 6.25 -4.27
N MET A 108 -10.68 6.78 -4.10
CA MET A 108 -9.57 6.07 -3.48
C MET A 108 -9.86 5.74 -2.01
N GLU A 109 -10.40 6.69 -1.24
CA GLU A 109 -10.76 6.45 0.16
C GLU A 109 -11.87 5.40 0.29
N LYS A 110 -12.85 5.42 -0.62
CA LYS A 110 -13.89 4.39 -0.71
C LYS A 110 -13.29 3.01 -1.02
N PHE A 111 -12.35 2.94 -1.94
CA PHE A 111 -11.63 1.69 -2.23
C PHE A 111 -10.93 1.15 -0.98
N TYR A 112 -10.19 1.97 -0.22
CA TYR A 112 -9.57 1.56 1.03
C TYR A 112 -10.60 1.05 2.04
N SER A 113 -11.70 1.76 2.20
CA SER A 113 -12.79 1.34 3.08
C SER A 113 -13.32 -0.05 2.70
N ASP A 114 -13.57 -0.31 1.41
CA ASP A 114 -14.10 -1.57 0.92
C ASP A 114 -13.08 -2.72 1.02
N VAL A 115 -11.83 -2.45 0.64
CA VAL A 115 -10.77 -3.48 0.67
C VAL A 115 -10.44 -3.89 2.09
N LEU A 116 -10.44 -2.97 3.04
CA LEU A 116 -10.00 -3.23 4.41
C LEU A 116 -11.16 -3.55 5.37
N ALA A 117 -12.41 -3.48 4.91
CA ALA A 117 -13.57 -3.81 5.71
C ALA A 117 -13.53 -5.28 6.17
N VAL A 118 -13.44 -5.48 7.48
CA VAL A 118 -13.47 -6.82 8.10
C VAL A 118 -14.83 -7.09 8.71
N THR A 119 -15.19 -8.36 8.81
CA THR A 119 -16.45 -8.78 9.45
C THR A 119 -16.39 -8.62 10.97
N ASP A 120 -17.54 -8.54 11.62
CA ASP A 120 -17.63 -8.42 13.09
C ASP A 120 -16.91 -9.55 13.83
N ALA A 121 -16.94 -10.76 13.29
CA ALA A 121 -16.21 -11.91 13.85
C ALA A 121 -14.69 -11.69 13.87
N THR A 122 -14.14 -11.07 12.82
CA THR A 122 -12.72 -10.72 12.79
C THR A 122 -12.41 -9.59 13.77
N ASN A 123 -13.27 -8.57 13.86
CA ASN A 123 -13.11 -7.47 14.81
C ASN A 123 -13.15 -7.98 16.26
N ALA A 124 -14.09 -8.85 16.61
CA ALA A 124 -14.18 -9.44 17.94
C ALA A 124 -12.94 -10.25 18.32
N LYS A 125 -12.37 -11.01 17.36
CA LYS A 125 -11.13 -11.77 17.58
C LYS A 125 -9.94 -10.84 17.83
N VAL A 126 -9.79 -9.78 17.03
CA VAL A 126 -8.71 -8.79 17.21
C VAL A 126 -8.83 -8.09 18.57
N GLN A 127 -10.02 -7.68 18.97
CA GLN A 127 -10.26 -7.07 20.29
C GLN A 127 -9.92 -8.02 21.44
N SER A 128 -10.31 -9.30 21.33
CA SER A 128 -9.98 -10.32 22.33
C SER A 128 -8.48 -10.54 22.48
N GLU A 129 -7.74 -10.61 21.36
CA GLU A 129 -6.27 -10.76 21.41
C GLU A 129 -5.59 -9.50 21.95
N LEU A 130 -6.06 -8.31 21.59
CA LEU A 130 -5.54 -7.05 22.12
C LEU A 130 -5.71 -6.96 23.64
N THR A 131 -6.88 -7.33 24.14
CA THR A 131 -7.18 -7.37 25.60
C THR A 131 -6.23 -8.31 26.32
N LYS A 132 -5.94 -9.50 25.76
CA LYS A 132 -4.98 -10.44 26.35
C LYS A 132 -3.56 -9.86 26.42
N VAL A 133 -3.11 -9.20 25.35
CA VAL A 133 -1.76 -8.58 25.31
C VAL A 133 -1.65 -7.46 26.33
N LEU A 134 -2.68 -6.61 26.47
CA LEU A 134 -2.69 -5.53 27.45
C LEU A 134 -2.71 -6.06 28.90
N ALA A 135 -3.44 -7.13 29.16
CA ALA A 135 -3.48 -7.75 30.49
C ALA A 135 -2.14 -8.39 30.89
N LEU A 136 -1.30 -8.78 29.95
CA LEU A 136 0.04 -9.32 30.21
C LEU A 136 1.09 -8.20 30.48
N GLY A 137 0.76 -6.95 30.21
CA GLY A 137 1.65 -5.80 30.35
C GLY A 137 1.46 -4.99 31.64
N GLU A 138 0.55 -5.34 32.52
CA GLU A 138 0.45 -4.69 33.84
C GLU A 138 1.57 -5.21 34.76
N PRO A 139 2.48 -4.32 35.24
CA PRO A 139 3.46 -4.75 36.22
C PRO A 139 2.75 -5.12 37.52
N GLU A 140 3.08 -6.30 38.06
CA GLU A 140 2.67 -6.66 39.42
C GLU A 140 3.04 -5.52 40.36
N ALA A 141 2.04 -4.97 41.02
CA ALA A 141 2.25 -3.94 42.03
C ALA A 141 3.00 -4.59 43.21
N VAL A 142 4.25 -4.14 43.42
CA VAL A 142 5.08 -4.46 44.58
C VAL A 142 4.68 -3.58 45.73
#